data_26d97d0668dcd2da47c624d8ae1212b7
#
_entry.id   26d97d0668dcd2da47c624d8ae1212b7
#
_cell.length_a   1.000
_cell.length_b   1.000
_cell.length_c   1.000
_cell.angle_alpha   90.00
_cell.angle_beta   90.00
_cell.angle_gamma   90.00
#
_symmetry.space_group_name_H-M   'P 1'
#
loop_
_entity.id
_entity.type
_entity.pdbx_description
1 polymer ?
#
loop_
_entity_poly.entity_id
_entity_poly.type
_entity_poly.pdbx_seq_one_letter_code
_entity_poly.pdbx_strand_id
1 'polypeptide(L)'
;MQRRHFLALTGAAFALPALPLHAATNPSDTLLTWYKLVLELVRHTATYTPPVAARAFGYLGLAAYESLASATGATSLAGQINGLTALPARVSGTYDDSLVVHAVMSEAVETFFGNTGPTGQRAMAAMRNKLGAKLSEGVAKDVAARSAAYGLAVAQHIEKYSTSDGGHDVKNMGFPMQWTLQKGPEFWVPTSVIVQQQAPLLPEWGKNRPFAMPADAPCTAGDPPAYSEDPTSEFYKQAMEVYEVSKTLTDEQKAIARFWSDDPMLSPTPPGHWISITLQILHRDGTDALHAADALARVGMAVNDAFIACWGDKIHYNRLRPVTYIKRVIDKTWEPLLITPPFAEYPSGHSTQSGAAAAVLAAIFGENFAFDDATHADDGIKPLHFSDFQTAAAEAALSRLYGGIHFRAANENGLRQGAEVGTFITALKTLA
;
A
#
# COMPACT_ATOMS: atom_id res chain seq x y z
N MET A 1 25.48 -13.59 32.24
CA MET A 1 26.19 -12.83 31.21
C MET A 1 25.35 -11.68 30.72
N GLN A 2 25.74 -10.60 31.15
CA GLN A 2 25.62 -9.19 30.76
C GLN A 2 24.33 -8.68 30.07
N ARG A 3 23.40 -8.25 30.93
CA ARG A 3 22.21 -7.42 30.63
C ARG A 3 22.54 -5.92 30.39
N ARG A 4 23.67 -5.57 29.80
CA ARG A 4 24.14 -4.19 29.75
C ARG A 4 24.23 -3.52 28.36
N HIS A 5 23.68 -4.12 27.33
CA HIS A 5 23.73 -3.54 25.95
C HIS A 5 22.36 -3.17 25.37
N PHE A 6 21.30 -3.15 26.17
CA PHE A 6 19.93 -2.85 25.66
C PHE A 6 19.44 -1.41 25.91
N LEU A 7 20.30 -0.54 26.42
CA LEU A 7 19.90 0.83 26.82
C LEU A 7 20.65 1.96 26.08
N ALA A 8 21.32 1.66 24.96
CA ALA A 8 22.06 2.68 24.21
C ALA A 8 21.45 3.08 22.86
N LEU A 9 20.20 2.68 22.56
CA LEU A 9 19.50 2.97 21.28
C LEU A 9 18.30 3.94 21.42
N THR A 10 18.19 4.67 22.52
CA THR A 10 17.10 5.64 22.74
C THR A 10 17.53 7.09 22.49
N GLY A 11 18.34 7.32 21.46
CA GLY A 11 18.83 8.66 21.13
C GLY A 11 18.99 8.95 19.65
N ALA A 12 18.42 8.14 18.76
CA ALA A 12 18.27 8.53 17.37
C ALA A 12 17.22 9.65 17.31
N ALA A 13 17.67 10.89 17.50
CA ALA A 13 16.95 12.04 17.00
C ALA A 13 16.71 11.75 15.50
N PHE A 14 15.45 11.68 15.07
CA PHE A 14 15.08 11.75 13.67
C PHE A 14 15.70 13.04 13.11
N ALA A 15 16.90 12.96 12.60
CA ALA A 15 17.33 13.84 11.56
C ALA A 15 16.49 13.42 10.35
N LEU A 16 15.29 14.01 10.19
CA LEU A 16 14.72 14.15 8.85
C LEU A 16 15.91 14.65 8.02
N PRO A 17 16.29 13.98 6.93
CA PRO A 17 17.27 14.55 6.02
C PRO A 17 16.79 15.98 5.82
N ALA A 18 17.66 16.96 6.06
CA ALA A 18 17.36 18.35 5.79
C ALA A 18 17.15 18.42 4.28
N LEU A 19 15.90 18.15 3.86
CA LEU A 19 15.49 18.37 2.47
C LEU A 19 15.86 19.83 2.21
N PRO A 20 16.67 20.10 1.19
CA PRO A 20 16.89 21.48 0.79
C PRO A 20 15.50 22.05 0.51
N LEU A 21 15.02 22.88 1.42
CA LEU A 21 13.80 23.66 1.24
C LEU A 21 14.10 24.72 0.18
N HIS A 22 14.32 24.28 -1.07
CA HIS A 22 14.21 25.16 -2.22
C HIS A 22 12.73 25.50 -2.38
N ALA A 23 12.46 26.75 -2.70
CA ALA A 23 11.10 27.27 -2.75
C ALA A 23 10.17 26.33 -3.51
N ALA A 24 9.38 25.53 -2.80
CA ALA A 24 8.29 24.81 -3.38
C ALA A 24 7.25 25.85 -3.78
N THR A 25 7.38 26.32 -5.00
CA THR A 25 6.38 27.18 -5.68
C THR A 25 5.55 26.35 -6.64
N ASN A 26 5.92 25.06 -6.83
CA ASN A 26 5.26 24.12 -7.72
C ASN A 26 4.32 23.21 -6.91
N PRO A 27 3.02 23.11 -7.28
CA PRO A 27 2.08 22.20 -6.64
C PRO A 27 2.53 20.74 -6.64
N SER A 28 3.27 20.29 -7.67
CA SER A 28 3.84 18.94 -7.73
C SER A 28 4.86 18.72 -6.61
N ASP A 29 5.80 19.65 -6.40
CA ASP A 29 6.80 19.54 -5.32
C ASP A 29 6.12 19.50 -3.93
N THR A 30 5.05 20.28 -3.77
CA THR A 30 4.24 20.28 -2.55
C THR A 30 3.61 18.91 -2.32
N LEU A 31 3.00 18.31 -3.35
CA LEU A 31 2.39 16.98 -3.31
C LEU A 31 3.43 15.90 -2.95
N LEU A 32 4.53 15.84 -3.70
CA LEU A 32 5.58 14.85 -3.49
C LEU A 32 6.23 14.97 -2.10
N THR A 33 6.38 16.20 -1.58
CA THR A 33 6.92 16.44 -0.23
C THR A 33 6.01 15.84 0.84
N TRP A 34 4.70 16.00 0.73
CA TRP A 34 3.75 15.36 1.65
C TRP A 34 3.79 13.83 1.57
N TYR A 35 3.87 13.26 0.38
CA TYR A 35 3.96 11.80 0.21
C TYR A 35 5.24 11.22 0.80
N LYS A 36 6.39 11.92 0.69
CA LYS A 36 7.64 11.50 1.35
C LYS A 36 7.46 11.41 2.87
N LEU A 37 6.80 12.40 3.50
CA LEU A 37 6.46 12.32 4.92
C LEU A 37 5.54 11.12 5.21
N VAL A 38 4.53 10.89 4.39
CA VAL A 38 3.56 9.81 4.58
C VAL A 38 4.23 8.43 4.54
N LEU A 39 5.16 8.18 3.62
CA LEU A 39 5.92 6.93 3.60
C LEU A 39 6.67 6.69 4.91
N GLU A 40 7.27 7.74 5.49
CA GLU A 40 7.94 7.66 6.80
C GLU A 40 6.96 7.44 7.95
N LEU A 41 5.77 8.04 7.91
CA LEU A 41 4.73 7.79 8.91
C LEU A 41 4.29 6.33 8.90
N VAL A 42 4.09 5.74 7.72
CA VAL A 42 3.75 4.32 7.57
C VAL A 42 4.89 3.44 8.06
N ARG A 43 6.13 3.71 7.60
CA ARG A 43 7.33 2.97 7.99
C ARG A 43 7.50 2.87 9.51
N HIS A 44 7.19 3.93 10.24
CA HIS A 44 7.43 4.03 11.68
C HIS A 44 6.18 3.80 12.55
N THR A 45 5.10 3.27 11.98
CA THR A 45 3.84 3.09 12.71
C THR A 45 3.23 1.71 12.45
N ALA A 46 3.31 0.82 13.42
CA ALA A 46 2.89 -0.58 13.29
C ALA A 46 1.38 -0.77 12.97
N THR A 47 0.54 0.22 13.25
CA THR A 47 -0.90 0.15 12.97
C THR A 47 -1.23 0.25 11.48
N TYR A 48 -0.32 0.79 10.67
CA TYR A 48 -0.46 0.80 9.21
C TYR A 48 -0.04 -0.55 8.62
N THR A 49 -0.83 -1.58 8.93
CA THR A 49 -0.71 -2.87 8.25
C THR A 49 -0.98 -2.71 6.75
N PRO A 50 -0.53 -3.65 5.88
CA PRO A 50 -0.67 -3.45 4.43
C PRO A 50 -2.07 -3.06 3.95
N PRO A 51 -3.17 -3.69 4.39
CA PRO A 51 -4.52 -3.26 3.98
C PRO A 51 -4.86 -1.84 4.47
N VAL A 52 -4.49 -1.49 5.70
CA VAL A 52 -4.78 -0.17 6.29
C VAL A 52 -4.00 0.93 5.56
N ALA A 53 -2.72 0.68 5.27
CA ALA A 53 -1.89 1.61 4.50
C ALA A 53 -2.44 1.81 3.08
N ALA A 54 -2.82 0.72 2.40
CA ALA A 54 -3.41 0.79 1.05
C ALA A 54 -4.67 1.67 1.02
N ARG A 55 -5.58 1.47 2.00
CA ARG A 55 -6.78 2.30 2.13
C ARG A 55 -6.42 3.78 2.32
N ALA A 56 -5.47 4.07 3.19
CA ALA A 56 -5.05 5.45 3.47
C ALA A 56 -4.44 6.11 2.22
N PHE A 57 -3.61 5.40 1.45
CA PHE A 57 -3.06 5.88 0.18
C PHE A 57 -4.16 6.15 -0.86
N GLY A 58 -5.17 5.28 -0.96
CA GLY A 58 -6.29 5.47 -1.88
C GLY A 58 -7.05 6.78 -1.62
N TYR A 59 -7.41 7.04 -0.36
CA TYR A 59 -8.11 8.28 0.00
C TYR A 59 -7.22 9.52 -0.10
N LEU A 60 -5.93 9.41 0.23
CA LEU A 60 -4.97 10.51 0.11
C LEU A 60 -4.82 10.94 -1.36
N GLY A 61 -4.61 9.98 -2.26
CA GLY A 61 -4.50 10.23 -3.69
C GLY A 61 -5.78 10.82 -4.27
N LEU A 62 -6.93 10.27 -3.91
CA LEU A 62 -8.24 10.78 -4.32
C LEU A 62 -8.44 12.25 -3.90
N ALA A 63 -8.11 12.60 -2.67
CA ALA A 63 -8.21 13.97 -2.17
C ALA A 63 -7.29 14.92 -2.94
N ALA A 64 -6.06 14.51 -3.21
CA ALA A 64 -5.11 15.30 -4.00
C ALA A 64 -5.60 15.52 -5.42
N TYR A 65 -6.04 14.46 -6.11
CA TYR A 65 -6.55 14.53 -7.48
C TYR A 65 -7.77 15.45 -7.58
N GLU A 66 -8.79 15.24 -6.76
CA GLU A 66 -10.04 16.02 -6.80
C GLU A 66 -9.80 17.50 -6.49
N SER A 67 -8.81 17.83 -5.69
CA SER A 67 -8.48 19.24 -5.39
C SER A 67 -7.92 20.00 -6.61
N LEU A 68 -7.28 19.30 -7.54
CA LEU A 68 -6.68 19.86 -8.75
C LEU A 68 -7.59 19.74 -9.97
N ALA A 69 -8.36 18.66 -10.09
CA ALA A 69 -9.21 18.38 -11.24
C ALA A 69 -10.18 19.53 -11.56
N SER A 70 -10.75 20.17 -10.53
CA SER A 70 -11.70 21.29 -10.71
C SER A 70 -11.09 22.55 -11.33
N ALA A 71 -9.77 22.72 -11.31
CA ALA A 71 -9.07 23.88 -11.88
C ALA A 71 -8.68 23.70 -13.35
N THR A 72 -8.53 22.45 -13.77
CA THR A 72 -7.85 22.09 -15.02
C THR A 72 -8.79 21.58 -16.10
N GLY A 73 -10.08 21.42 -15.78
CA GLY A 73 -11.05 20.80 -16.68
C GLY A 73 -10.92 19.27 -16.77
N ALA A 74 -10.10 18.66 -15.90
CA ALA A 74 -10.03 17.22 -15.77
C ALA A 74 -11.35 16.65 -15.22
N THR A 75 -11.62 15.39 -15.50
CA THR A 75 -12.88 14.76 -15.11
C THR A 75 -12.83 14.31 -13.65
N SER A 76 -13.76 14.75 -12.82
CA SER A 76 -13.91 14.26 -11.44
C SER A 76 -14.25 12.77 -11.41
N LEU A 77 -13.79 12.08 -10.38
CA LEU A 77 -14.14 10.70 -10.10
C LEU A 77 -15.50 10.53 -9.41
N ALA A 78 -16.17 11.66 -9.07
CA ALA A 78 -17.53 11.64 -8.56
C ALA A 78 -18.49 10.99 -9.56
N GLY A 79 -19.23 9.97 -9.10
CA GLY A 79 -20.12 9.17 -9.94
C GLY A 79 -19.42 8.11 -10.80
N GLN A 80 -18.09 8.04 -10.81
CA GLN A 80 -17.32 6.98 -11.47
C GLN A 80 -16.86 5.90 -10.50
N ILE A 81 -16.61 6.26 -9.25
CA ILE A 81 -16.25 5.32 -8.18
C ILE A 81 -17.40 5.11 -7.19
N ASN A 82 -17.37 3.99 -6.50
CA ASN A 82 -18.48 3.53 -5.65
C ASN A 82 -18.84 4.54 -4.56
N GLY A 83 -19.97 5.21 -4.71
CA GLY A 83 -20.56 6.08 -3.68
C GLY A 83 -19.94 7.47 -3.52
N LEU A 84 -18.96 7.87 -4.33
CA LEU A 84 -18.44 9.24 -4.29
C LEU A 84 -19.44 10.21 -4.92
N THR A 85 -19.86 11.19 -4.12
CA THR A 85 -20.77 12.26 -4.56
C THR A 85 -19.98 13.47 -5.10
N ALA A 86 -20.67 14.40 -5.75
CA ALA A 86 -20.07 15.63 -6.30
C ALA A 86 -19.25 16.40 -5.26
N LEU A 87 -18.04 16.78 -5.64
CA LEU A 87 -17.09 17.50 -4.79
C LEU A 87 -17.48 18.98 -4.62
N PRO A 88 -17.00 19.65 -3.57
CA PRO A 88 -17.11 21.09 -3.44
C PRO A 88 -16.51 21.80 -4.67
N ALA A 89 -17.23 22.78 -5.22
CA ALA A 89 -16.74 23.57 -6.35
C ALA A 89 -15.87 24.74 -5.87
N ARG A 90 -14.92 25.17 -6.70
CA ARG A 90 -14.20 26.43 -6.49
C ARG A 90 -15.18 27.61 -6.68
N VAL A 91 -15.18 28.53 -5.73
CA VAL A 91 -15.88 29.79 -5.87
C VAL A 91 -15.10 30.71 -6.81
N SER A 92 -15.76 31.75 -7.37
CA SER A 92 -15.09 32.72 -8.24
C SER A 92 -13.90 33.39 -7.52
N GLY A 93 -12.77 33.50 -8.21
CA GLY A 93 -11.56 34.16 -7.71
C GLY A 93 -10.28 33.44 -8.09
N THR A 94 -9.14 34.07 -7.82
CA THR A 94 -7.82 33.53 -8.06
C THR A 94 -7.45 32.54 -6.94
N TYR A 95 -6.82 31.44 -7.31
CA TYR A 95 -6.28 30.42 -6.39
C TYR A 95 -4.77 30.26 -6.60
N ASP A 96 -4.08 29.86 -5.54
CA ASP A 96 -2.73 29.31 -5.58
C ASP A 96 -2.83 27.79 -5.39
N ASP A 97 -2.51 27.02 -6.43
CA ASP A 97 -2.69 25.56 -6.39
C ASP A 97 -1.69 24.87 -5.46
N SER A 98 -0.53 25.47 -5.19
CA SER A 98 0.38 24.95 -4.15
C SER A 98 -0.22 25.03 -2.75
N LEU A 99 -0.93 26.13 -2.47
CA LEU A 99 -1.67 26.29 -1.21
C LEU A 99 -2.91 25.39 -1.15
N VAL A 100 -3.60 25.17 -2.28
CA VAL A 100 -4.70 24.18 -2.35
C VAL A 100 -4.20 22.79 -2.02
N VAL A 101 -3.14 22.33 -2.70
CA VAL A 101 -2.51 21.02 -2.46
C VAL A 101 -2.02 20.92 -1.02
N HIS A 102 -1.37 21.96 -0.51
CA HIS A 102 -0.91 21.96 0.89
C HIS A 102 -2.07 21.81 1.88
N ALA A 103 -3.16 22.52 1.68
CA ALA A 103 -4.31 22.47 2.57
C ALA A 103 -5.01 21.10 2.55
N VAL A 104 -5.26 20.56 1.34
CA VAL A 104 -5.88 19.22 1.21
C VAL A 104 -5.00 18.13 1.80
N MET A 105 -3.69 18.16 1.51
CA MET A 105 -2.75 17.15 2.02
C MET A 105 -2.58 17.25 3.52
N SER A 106 -2.50 18.46 4.08
CA SER A 106 -2.38 18.67 5.51
C SER A 106 -3.55 18.05 6.29
N GLU A 107 -4.78 18.22 5.82
CA GLU A 107 -5.98 17.65 6.45
C GLU A 107 -6.10 16.16 6.20
N ALA A 108 -5.91 15.72 4.96
CA ALA A 108 -6.01 14.30 4.61
C ALA A 108 -4.94 13.46 5.31
N VAL A 109 -3.71 13.98 5.48
CA VAL A 109 -2.65 13.28 6.23
C VAL A 109 -3.00 13.19 7.71
N GLU A 110 -3.54 14.23 8.31
CA GLU A 110 -4.05 14.17 9.71
C GLU A 110 -5.14 13.10 9.85
N THR A 111 -6.09 13.07 8.92
CA THR A 111 -7.22 12.13 8.95
C THR A 111 -6.79 10.68 8.75
N PHE A 112 -5.96 10.41 7.75
CA PHE A 112 -5.66 9.04 7.32
C PHE A 112 -4.37 8.48 7.90
N PHE A 113 -3.44 9.33 8.33
CA PHE A 113 -2.14 8.94 8.90
C PHE A 113 -1.92 9.49 10.31
N GLY A 114 -2.91 10.10 10.92
CA GLY A 114 -2.84 10.65 12.27
C GLY A 114 -2.74 9.60 13.38
N ASN A 115 -3.02 8.30 13.09
CA ASN A 115 -2.83 7.22 14.06
C ASN A 115 -1.34 6.81 14.13
N THR A 116 -0.50 7.78 14.45
CA THR A 116 0.94 7.64 14.58
C THR A 116 1.40 8.11 15.97
N GLY A 117 2.62 7.72 16.36
CA GLY A 117 3.17 8.11 17.65
C GLY A 117 3.54 9.61 17.75
N PRO A 118 3.93 10.10 18.94
CA PRO A 118 4.22 11.51 19.17
C PRO A 118 5.24 12.14 18.23
N THR A 119 6.17 11.36 17.71
CA THR A 119 7.17 11.82 16.74
C THR A 119 6.54 12.11 15.38
N GLY A 120 5.71 11.20 14.88
CA GLY A 120 4.94 11.41 13.65
C GLY A 120 3.99 12.60 13.77
N GLN A 121 3.30 12.75 14.90
CA GLN A 121 2.43 13.90 15.18
C GLN A 121 3.21 15.22 15.09
N ARG A 122 4.41 15.29 15.70
CA ARG A 122 5.26 16.49 15.59
C ARG A 122 5.75 16.73 14.16
N ALA A 123 6.07 15.69 13.42
CA ALA A 123 6.50 15.80 12.02
C ALA A 123 5.38 16.36 11.13
N MET A 124 4.15 15.86 11.27
CA MET A 124 2.97 16.40 10.57
C MET A 124 2.72 17.86 10.90
N ALA A 125 2.72 18.23 12.18
CA ALA A 125 2.54 19.63 12.61
C ALA A 125 3.67 20.54 12.08
N ALA A 126 4.91 20.06 12.11
CA ALA A 126 6.05 20.82 11.59
C ALA A 126 5.95 21.01 10.07
N MET A 127 5.56 19.99 9.32
CA MET A 127 5.34 20.07 7.85
C MET A 127 4.22 21.08 7.55
N ARG A 128 3.06 20.94 8.19
CA ARG A 128 1.92 21.87 8.05
C ARG A 128 2.36 23.32 8.24
N ASN A 129 3.02 23.61 9.36
CA ASN A 129 3.36 24.99 9.72
C ASN A 129 4.48 25.57 8.83
N LYS A 130 5.58 24.83 8.64
CA LYS A 130 6.75 25.35 7.92
C LYS A 130 6.50 25.48 6.42
N LEU A 131 5.88 24.44 5.82
CA LEU A 131 5.57 24.47 4.40
C LEU A 131 4.46 25.50 4.11
N GLY A 132 3.40 25.54 4.94
CA GLY A 132 2.32 26.51 4.79
C GLY A 132 2.79 27.96 4.91
N ALA A 133 3.65 28.27 5.87
CA ALA A 133 4.25 29.59 6.00
C ALA A 133 5.02 29.97 4.73
N LYS A 134 5.89 29.05 4.23
CA LYS A 134 6.70 29.28 3.05
C LYS A 134 5.86 29.50 1.79
N LEU A 135 4.83 28.66 1.57
CA LEU A 135 3.94 28.78 0.41
C LEU A 135 3.09 30.04 0.43
N SER A 136 2.87 30.60 1.62
CA SER A 136 2.09 31.85 1.77
C SER A 136 2.92 33.11 1.54
N GLU A 137 4.25 32.99 1.43
CA GLU A 137 5.15 34.15 1.20
C GLU A 137 4.84 34.81 -0.16
N GLY A 138 4.51 36.08 -0.15
CA GLY A 138 4.22 36.85 -1.36
C GLY A 138 2.83 36.62 -1.97
N VAL A 139 2.03 35.69 -1.44
CA VAL A 139 0.66 35.44 -1.89
C VAL A 139 -0.32 36.43 -1.23
N ALA A 140 -1.25 37.00 -2.00
CA ALA A 140 -2.27 37.88 -1.46
C ALA A 140 -3.15 37.15 -0.43
N LYS A 141 -3.47 37.81 0.67
CA LYS A 141 -4.15 37.19 1.84
C LYS A 141 -5.49 36.54 1.46
N ASP A 142 -6.26 37.16 0.58
CA ASP A 142 -7.55 36.63 0.11
C ASP A 142 -7.37 35.40 -0.79
N VAL A 143 -6.33 35.36 -1.63
CA VAL A 143 -5.95 34.18 -2.43
C VAL A 143 -5.52 33.03 -1.52
N ALA A 144 -4.65 33.30 -0.55
CA ALA A 144 -4.19 32.28 0.39
C ALA A 144 -5.36 31.70 1.22
N ALA A 145 -6.22 32.56 1.75
CA ALA A 145 -7.38 32.13 2.53
C ALA A 145 -8.38 31.30 1.69
N ARG A 146 -8.64 31.74 0.45
CA ARG A 146 -9.55 31.03 -0.47
C ARG A 146 -9.00 29.67 -0.88
N SER A 147 -7.70 29.60 -1.18
CA SER A 147 -7.01 28.35 -1.54
C SER A 147 -7.04 27.34 -0.40
N ALA A 148 -6.73 27.80 0.82
CA ALA A 148 -6.77 26.95 2.00
C ALA A 148 -8.19 26.46 2.31
N ALA A 149 -9.19 27.34 2.23
CA ALA A 149 -10.59 26.97 2.49
C ALA A 149 -11.12 25.94 1.47
N TYR A 150 -10.75 26.06 0.22
CA TYR A 150 -11.15 25.09 -0.80
C TYR A 150 -10.47 23.73 -0.58
N GLY A 151 -9.14 23.69 -0.36
CA GLY A 151 -8.43 22.44 -0.09
C GLY A 151 -8.98 21.72 1.14
N LEU A 152 -9.28 22.45 2.22
CA LEU A 152 -9.92 21.91 3.42
C LEU A 152 -11.31 21.32 3.09
N ALA A 153 -12.13 22.02 2.33
CA ALA A 153 -13.47 21.53 1.96
C ALA A 153 -13.42 20.23 1.16
N VAL A 154 -12.46 20.09 0.22
CA VAL A 154 -12.25 18.84 -0.51
C VAL A 154 -11.80 17.73 0.44
N ALA A 155 -10.82 17.96 1.31
CA ALA A 155 -10.34 16.98 2.26
C ALA A 155 -11.47 16.45 3.17
N GLN A 156 -12.28 17.36 3.73
CA GLN A 156 -13.42 17.01 4.59
C GLN A 156 -14.52 16.24 3.84
N HIS A 157 -14.73 16.52 2.55
CA HIS A 157 -15.66 15.74 1.73
C HIS A 157 -15.16 14.30 1.57
N ILE A 158 -13.87 14.10 1.27
CA ILE A 158 -13.25 12.79 1.13
C ILE A 158 -13.19 12.06 2.48
N GLU A 159 -12.89 12.75 3.57
CA GLU A 159 -12.98 12.20 4.92
C GLU A 159 -14.38 11.61 5.18
N LYS A 160 -15.42 12.42 4.96
CA LYS A 160 -16.82 11.99 5.12
C LYS A 160 -17.15 10.78 4.23
N TYR A 161 -16.70 10.79 2.98
CA TYR A 161 -16.87 9.65 2.07
C TYR A 161 -16.22 8.38 2.61
N SER A 162 -15.06 8.51 3.26
CA SER A 162 -14.31 7.38 3.82
C SER A 162 -14.97 6.72 5.04
N THR A 163 -15.84 7.44 5.77
CA THR A 163 -16.43 6.92 7.02
C THR A 163 -17.46 5.82 6.80
N SER A 164 -17.95 5.64 5.58
CA SER A 164 -18.99 4.65 5.21
C SER A 164 -18.45 3.46 4.42
N ASP A 165 -17.13 3.25 4.37
CA ASP A 165 -16.53 2.19 3.57
C ASP A 165 -16.34 0.85 4.32
N GLY A 166 -16.64 0.80 5.61
CA GLY A 166 -16.38 -0.34 6.49
C GLY A 166 -14.94 -0.36 7.04
N GLY A 167 -13.94 0.00 6.22
CA GLY A 167 -12.55 0.06 6.63
C GLY A 167 -12.28 1.13 7.69
N HIS A 168 -13.11 2.18 7.73
CA HIS A 168 -13.05 3.19 8.78
C HIS A 168 -13.23 2.57 10.16
N ASP A 169 -14.16 1.65 10.32
CA ASP A 169 -14.48 1.02 11.60
C ASP A 169 -13.42 -0.02 12.01
N VAL A 170 -12.94 -0.81 11.05
CA VAL A 170 -12.07 -1.97 11.34
C VAL A 170 -10.58 -1.69 11.23
N LYS A 171 -10.16 -0.53 10.69
CA LYS A 171 -8.73 -0.20 10.46
C LYS A 171 -7.86 -0.27 11.72
N ASN A 172 -8.43 0.00 12.88
CA ASN A 172 -7.71 -0.01 14.16
C ASN A 172 -7.92 -1.32 14.94
N MET A 173 -8.71 -2.26 14.42
CA MET A 173 -9.01 -3.51 15.14
C MET A 173 -7.87 -4.52 15.05
N GLY A 174 -7.06 -4.49 13.99
CA GLY A 174 -5.93 -5.39 13.79
C GLY A 174 -6.36 -6.86 13.90
N PHE A 175 -6.15 -7.45 15.06
CA PHE A 175 -6.55 -8.82 15.37
C PHE A 175 -7.83 -8.84 16.20
N PRO A 176 -8.84 -9.65 15.82
CA PRO A 176 -10.02 -9.81 16.66
C PRO A 176 -9.66 -10.44 18.00
N MET A 177 -10.30 -9.97 19.06
CA MET A 177 -10.08 -10.51 20.42
C MET A 177 -10.57 -11.96 20.60
N GLN A 178 -11.53 -12.35 19.79
CA GLN A 178 -12.07 -13.72 19.76
C GLN A 178 -12.16 -14.19 18.31
N TRP A 179 -11.62 -15.34 18.02
CA TRP A 179 -11.68 -15.99 16.72
C TRP A 179 -11.76 -17.50 16.87
N THR A 180 -12.73 -18.12 16.22
CA THR A 180 -12.84 -19.57 16.20
C THR A 180 -12.14 -20.12 14.96
N LEU A 181 -11.06 -20.86 15.19
CA LEU A 181 -10.33 -21.52 14.11
C LEU A 181 -11.22 -22.61 13.46
N GLN A 182 -11.18 -22.67 12.14
CA GLN A 182 -11.79 -23.76 11.40
C GLN A 182 -11.03 -25.06 11.66
N LYS A 183 -11.76 -26.17 11.74
CA LYS A 183 -11.18 -27.50 11.98
C LYS A 183 -10.95 -28.19 10.63
N GLY A 184 -9.75 -28.68 10.43
CA GLY A 184 -9.34 -29.40 9.24
C GLY A 184 -7.86 -29.17 8.94
N PRO A 185 -7.19 -30.14 8.30
CA PRO A 185 -5.77 -30.01 7.98
C PRO A 185 -5.45 -28.97 6.92
N GLU A 186 -6.44 -28.58 6.11
CA GLU A 186 -6.35 -27.61 5.02
C GLU A 186 -6.42 -26.16 5.49
N PHE A 187 -6.93 -25.92 6.70
CA PHE A 187 -7.21 -24.55 7.18
C PHE A 187 -6.02 -23.91 7.88
N TRP A 188 -6.01 -22.59 7.80
CA TRP A 188 -5.02 -21.78 8.46
C TRP A 188 -5.07 -21.93 9.99
N VAL A 189 -3.89 -22.01 10.57
CA VAL A 189 -3.66 -21.95 12.01
C VAL A 189 -2.59 -20.91 12.31
N PRO A 190 -2.60 -20.30 13.51
CA PRO A 190 -1.54 -19.37 13.91
C PRO A 190 -0.15 -20.01 13.79
N THR A 191 0.77 -19.29 13.15
CA THR A 191 2.17 -19.70 13.00
C THR A 191 3.11 -18.94 13.92
N SER A 192 2.61 -17.85 14.54
CA SER A 192 3.34 -17.03 15.50
C SER A 192 3.11 -17.49 16.93
N VAL A 193 4.12 -17.33 17.77
CA VAL A 193 4.03 -17.52 19.23
C VAL A 193 3.52 -16.28 19.97
N ILE A 194 3.30 -15.18 19.26
CA ILE A 194 2.80 -13.91 19.83
C ILE A 194 1.31 -14.06 20.13
N VAL A 195 0.92 -13.80 21.37
CA VAL A 195 -0.48 -13.97 21.85
C VAL A 195 -1.49 -13.17 21.03
N GLN A 196 -1.13 -11.94 20.62
CA GLN A 196 -1.99 -11.08 19.80
C GLN A 196 -2.20 -11.57 18.36
N GLN A 197 -1.37 -12.50 17.89
CA GLN A 197 -1.41 -13.05 16.53
C GLN A 197 -2.02 -14.45 16.45
N GLN A 198 -2.92 -14.80 17.36
CA GLN A 198 -3.62 -16.10 17.37
C GLN A 198 -4.94 -16.08 16.57
N ALA A 199 -5.30 -14.92 16.02
CA ALA A 199 -6.39 -14.71 15.09
C ALA A 199 -5.85 -14.15 13.76
N PRO A 200 -6.58 -14.26 12.63
CA PRO A 200 -6.14 -13.65 11.39
C PRO A 200 -6.23 -12.12 11.47
N LEU A 201 -5.25 -11.45 10.85
CA LEU A 201 -5.24 -9.99 10.75
C LEU A 201 -6.43 -9.51 9.91
N LEU A 202 -7.23 -8.57 10.45
CA LEU A 202 -8.32 -7.86 9.76
C LEU A 202 -9.25 -8.78 8.95
N PRO A 203 -9.87 -9.81 9.55
CA PRO A 203 -10.67 -10.79 8.80
C PRO A 203 -11.88 -10.21 8.07
N GLU A 204 -12.39 -9.05 8.50
CA GLU A 204 -13.53 -8.37 7.88
C GLU A 204 -13.14 -7.46 6.70
N TRP A 205 -11.84 -7.33 6.38
CA TRP A 205 -11.35 -6.36 5.39
C TRP A 205 -11.94 -6.56 3.98
N GLY A 206 -12.19 -7.79 3.58
CA GLY A 206 -12.81 -8.13 2.30
C GLY A 206 -14.26 -7.65 2.13
N LYS A 207 -14.90 -7.15 3.20
CA LYS A 207 -16.27 -6.59 3.17
C LYS A 207 -16.29 -5.08 2.96
N ASN A 208 -15.13 -4.42 2.91
CA ASN A 208 -15.07 -2.99 2.72
C ASN A 208 -15.53 -2.60 1.31
N ARG A 209 -16.05 -1.37 1.18
CA ARG A 209 -16.38 -0.81 -0.12
C ARG A 209 -15.12 -0.51 -0.93
N PRO A 210 -14.94 -1.14 -2.11
CA PRO A 210 -13.85 -0.77 -3.02
C PRO A 210 -14.11 0.58 -3.69
N PHE A 211 -13.08 1.18 -4.27
CA PHE A 211 -13.23 2.41 -5.04
C PHE A 211 -13.89 2.16 -6.39
N ALA A 212 -13.32 1.34 -7.25
CA ALA A 212 -13.78 1.15 -8.63
C ALA A 212 -14.18 -0.29 -8.96
N MET A 213 -13.61 -1.29 -8.28
CA MET A 213 -14.06 -2.67 -8.43
C MET A 213 -15.54 -2.77 -8.03
N PRO A 214 -16.40 -3.54 -8.77
CA PRO A 214 -17.78 -3.75 -8.38
C PRO A 214 -17.90 -4.35 -6.97
N ALA A 215 -18.68 -3.72 -6.10
CA ALA A 215 -18.83 -4.16 -4.71
C ALA A 215 -19.62 -5.47 -4.57
N ASP A 216 -20.52 -5.74 -5.52
CA ASP A 216 -21.38 -6.92 -5.58
C ASP A 216 -20.79 -8.09 -6.40
N ALA A 217 -19.71 -7.83 -7.12
CA ALA A 217 -19.01 -8.82 -7.93
C ALA A 217 -17.49 -8.61 -7.85
N PRO A 218 -16.85 -8.81 -6.68
CA PRO A 218 -15.41 -8.61 -6.52
C PRO A 218 -14.63 -9.65 -7.35
N CYS A 219 -13.45 -9.21 -7.86
CA CYS A 219 -12.53 -10.10 -8.53
C CYS A 219 -12.10 -11.25 -7.60
N THR A 220 -12.03 -12.48 -8.12
CA THR A 220 -11.57 -13.63 -7.36
C THR A 220 -10.29 -14.23 -7.95
N ALA A 221 -9.48 -14.79 -7.08
CA ALA A 221 -8.29 -15.52 -7.49
C ALA A 221 -8.63 -16.89 -8.14
N GLY A 222 -9.89 -17.34 -8.01
CA GLY A 222 -10.31 -18.68 -8.40
C GLY A 222 -9.84 -19.75 -7.40
N ASP A 223 -10.27 -20.99 -7.63
CA ASP A 223 -9.99 -22.09 -6.70
C ASP A 223 -8.48 -22.44 -6.64
N PRO A 224 -7.89 -22.54 -5.44
CA PRO A 224 -6.55 -23.08 -5.28
C PRO A 224 -6.56 -24.61 -5.47
N PRO A 225 -5.39 -25.26 -5.72
CA PRO A 225 -5.28 -26.70 -5.74
C PRO A 225 -5.87 -27.34 -4.48
N ALA A 226 -6.67 -28.40 -4.61
CA ALA A 226 -7.29 -29.07 -3.48
C ALA A 226 -6.23 -29.60 -2.49
N TYR A 227 -6.46 -29.41 -1.18
CA TYR A 227 -5.55 -29.94 -0.16
C TYR A 227 -5.38 -31.45 -0.30
N SER A 228 -4.14 -31.90 -0.22
CA SER A 228 -3.81 -33.32 -0.26
C SER A 228 -2.41 -33.54 0.33
N GLU A 229 -2.23 -34.69 0.98
CA GLU A 229 -0.93 -35.19 1.44
C GLU A 229 -0.37 -36.28 0.49
N ASP A 230 -1.10 -36.63 -0.57
CA ASP A 230 -0.62 -37.55 -1.61
C ASP A 230 0.54 -36.93 -2.41
N PRO A 231 1.70 -37.60 -2.48
CA PRO A 231 2.88 -37.09 -3.21
C PRO A 231 2.62 -36.84 -4.72
N THR A 232 1.61 -37.43 -5.30
CA THR A 232 1.25 -37.24 -6.72
C THR A 232 0.37 -36.01 -6.96
N SER A 233 -0.24 -35.48 -5.91
CA SER A 233 -1.15 -34.33 -5.98
C SER A 233 -0.43 -33.04 -6.33
N GLU A 234 -1.17 -32.12 -6.96
CA GLU A 234 -0.67 -30.77 -7.29
C GLU A 234 -0.31 -29.97 -6.03
N PHE A 235 -1.11 -30.11 -4.96
CA PHE A 235 -0.85 -29.42 -3.70
C PHE A 235 0.48 -29.85 -3.08
N TYR A 236 0.74 -31.17 -3.01
CA TYR A 236 1.99 -31.70 -2.49
C TYR A 236 3.19 -31.25 -3.32
N LYS A 237 3.07 -31.27 -4.67
CA LYS A 237 4.15 -30.81 -5.55
C LYS A 237 4.52 -29.36 -5.31
N GLN A 238 3.54 -28.47 -5.12
CA GLN A 238 3.81 -27.07 -4.80
C GLN A 238 4.44 -26.90 -3.41
N ALA A 239 4.07 -27.73 -2.44
CA ALA A 239 4.72 -27.73 -1.14
C ALA A 239 6.17 -28.23 -1.22
N MET A 240 6.42 -29.26 -2.03
CA MET A 240 7.78 -29.74 -2.30
C MET A 240 8.60 -28.69 -3.04
N GLU A 241 8.01 -27.95 -4.00
CA GLU A 241 8.70 -26.85 -4.65
C GLU A 241 9.21 -25.79 -3.64
N VAL A 242 8.36 -25.34 -2.71
CA VAL A 242 8.76 -24.39 -1.65
C VAL A 242 9.90 -24.97 -0.80
N TYR A 243 9.77 -26.24 -0.41
CA TYR A 243 10.77 -26.93 0.40
C TYR A 243 12.11 -27.05 -0.31
N GLU A 244 12.11 -27.49 -1.57
CA GLU A 244 13.33 -27.71 -2.35
C GLU A 244 14.03 -26.40 -2.72
N VAL A 245 13.26 -25.40 -3.15
CA VAL A 245 13.78 -24.05 -3.43
C VAL A 245 14.44 -23.47 -2.18
N SER A 246 13.83 -23.61 -1.01
CA SER A 246 14.39 -23.07 0.23
C SER A 246 15.77 -23.62 0.60
N LYS A 247 16.08 -24.86 0.17
CA LYS A 247 17.38 -25.52 0.40
C LYS A 247 18.48 -25.09 -0.57
N THR A 248 18.09 -24.56 -1.73
CA THR A 248 19.01 -24.25 -2.84
C THR A 248 19.05 -22.77 -3.18
N LEU A 249 18.44 -21.91 -2.36
CA LEU A 249 18.40 -20.45 -2.59
C LEU A 249 19.81 -19.87 -2.77
N THR A 250 20.03 -19.23 -3.90
CA THR A 250 21.21 -18.39 -4.12
C THR A 250 21.15 -17.13 -3.27
N ASP A 251 22.27 -16.45 -3.11
CA ASP A 251 22.30 -15.18 -2.38
C ASP A 251 21.48 -14.10 -3.06
N GLU A 252 21.40 -14.12 -4.41
CA GLU A 252 20.53 -13.24 -5.19
C GLU A 252 19.04 -13.49 -4.88
N GLN A 253 18.59 -14.74 -4.87
CA GLN A 253 17.20 -15.10 -4.53
C GLN A 253 16.85 -14.70 -3.09
N LYS A 254 17.78 -14.86 -2.16
CA LYS A 254 17.60 -14.37 -0.77
C LYS A 254 17.52 -12.83 -0.71
N ALA A 255 18.33 -12.14 -1.53
CA ALA A 255 18.26 -10.69 -1.64
C ALA A 255 16.91 -10.22 -2.20
N ILE A 256 16.41 -10.86 -3.27
CA ILE A 256 15.08 -10.60 -3.84
C ILE A 256 13.99 -10.81 -2.77
N ALA A 257 14.04 -11.95 -2.03
CA ALA A 257 13.07 -12.21 -0.97
C ALA A 257 13.05 -11.12 0.10
N ARG A 258 14.22 -10.59 0.47
CA ARG A 258 14.36 -9.51 1.48
C ARG A 258 13.98 -8.15 0.93
N PHE A 259 14.32 -7.86 -0.33
CA PHE A 259 13.97 -6.61 -1.00
C PHE A 259 12.46 -6.37 -1.02
N TRP A 260 11.69 -7.41 -1.37
CA TRP A 260 10.23 -7.39 -1.39
C TRP A 260 9.58 -7.88 -0.08
N SER A 261 10.33 -8.00 1.02
CA SER A 261 9.71 -8.42 2.29
C SER A 261 8.74 -7.37 2.82
N ASP A 262 9.13 -6.13 2.73
CA ASP A 262 8.33 -4.97 3.13
C ASP A 262 7.72 -5.11 4.53
N ASP A 263 8.55 -5.60 5.45
CA ASP A 263 8.11 -5.86 6.81
C ASP A 263 7.69 -4.56 7.53
N PRO A 264 6.59 -4.58 8.29
CA PRO A 264 6.18 -3.43 9.09
C PRO A 264 7.29 -2.94 10.03
N MET A 265 7.39 -1.64 10.23
CA MET A 265 8.43 -0.93 10.99
C MET A 265 9.83 -0.93 10.36
N LEU A 266 10.01 -1.59 9.21
CA LEU A 266 11.27 -1.60 8.47
C LEU A 266 11.12 -0.97 7.07
N SER A 267 9.90 -0.94 6.55
CA SER A 267 9.56 -0.38 5.25
C SER A 267 8.24 0.39 5.31
N PRO A 268 7.87 1.13 4.25
CA PRO A 268 6.54 1.74 4.13
C PRO A 268 5.44 0.72 3.80
N THR A 269 5.65 -0.58 4.05
CA THR A 269 4.79 -1.71 3.75
C THR A 269 4.62 -1.97 2.22
N PRO A 270 4.11 -3.13 1.77
CA PRO A 270 4.00 -3.42 0.35
C PRO A 270 3.26 -2.37 -0.50
N PRO A 271 2.11 -1.80 -0.06
CA PRO A 271 1.49 -0.73 -0.84
C PRO A 271 2.33 0.56 -0.88
N GLY A 272 3.03 0.89 0.20
CA GLY A 272 3.94 2.03 0.23
C GLY A 272 5.15 1.85 -0.69
N HIS A 273 5.59 0.62 -0.93
CA HIS A 273 6.63 0.32 -1.91
C HIS A 273 6.21 0.77 -3.32
N TRP A 274 5.01 0.41 -3.79
CA TRP A 274 4.49 0.84 -5.09
C TRP A 274 4.23 2.35 -5.16
N ILE A 275 3.82 2.98 -4.07
CA ILE A 275 3.76 4.45 -3.96
C ILE A 275 5.17 5.05 -4.06
N SER A 276 6.18 4.45 -3.43
CA SER A 276 7.58 4.89 -3.54
C SER A 276 8.10 4.83 -4.98
N ILE A 277 7.89 3.71 -5.69
CA ILE A 277 8.21 3.59 -7.12
C ILE A 277 7.53 4.71 -7.92
N THR A 278 6.24 4.93 -7.70
CA THR A 278 5.49 5.98 -8.38
C THR A 278 6.10 7.36 -8.12
N LEU A 279 6.42 7.68 -6.86
CA LEU A 279 7.05 8.97 -6.51
C LEU A 279 8.42 9.17 -7.15
N GLN A 280 9.22 8.11 -7.26
CA GLN A 280 10.53 8.15 -7.90
C GLN A 280 10.41 8.50 -9.38
N ILE A 281 9.47 7.87 -10.09
CA ILE A 281 9.17 8.14 -11.51
C ILE A 281 8.68 9.58 -11.69
N LEU A 282 7.67 9.98 -10.92
CA LEU A 282 7.10 11.33 -11.00
C LEU A 282 8.13 12.42 -10.73
N HIS A 283 9.03 12.21 -9.79
CA HIS A 283 10.11 13.13 -9.49
C HIS A 283 11.18 13.17 -10.58
N ARG A 284 11.60 11.99 -11.08
CA ARG A 284 12.57 11.87 -12.18
C ARG A 284 12.12 12.60 -13.43
N ASP A 285 10.85 12.44 -13.78
CA ASP A 285 10.28 12.94 -15.03
C ASP A 285 9.73 14.37 -14.94
N GLY A 286 9.79 14.99 -13.76
CA GLY A 286 9.32 16.36 -13.54
C GLY A 286 7.82 16.53 -13.81
N THR A 287 7.03 15.52 -13.47
CA THR A 287 5.59 15.44 -13.76
C THR A 287 4.84 16.58 -13.07
N ASP A 288 3.93 17.22 -13.79
CA ASP A 288 3.10 18.26 -13.21
C ASP A 288 2.12 17.73 -12.15
N ALA A 289 1.55 18.63 -11.37
CA ALA A 289 0.79 18.27 -10.18
C ALA A 289 -0.48 17.46 -10.48
N LEU A 290 -1.16 17.74 -11.59
CA LEU A 290 -2.40 17.03 -11.93
C LEU A 290 -2.11 15.59 -12.34
N HIS A 291 -1.15 15.39 -13.24
CA HIS A 291 -0.73 14.06 -13.68
C HIS A 291 -0.12 13.25 -12.51
N ALA A 292 0.66 13.92 -11.64
CA ALA A 292 1.19 13.30 -10.43
C ALA A 292 0.07 12.85 -9.46
N ALA A 293 -0.91 13.70 -9.23
CA ALA A 293 -2.06 13.39 -8.39
C ALA A 293 -2.93 12.27 -8.99
N ASP A 294 -3.13 12.25 -10.32
CA ASP A 294 -3.84 11.17 -11.02
C ASP A 294 -3.13 9.82 -10.84
N ALA A 295 -1.83 9.76 -11.08
CA ALA A 295 -1.05 8.54 -10.92
C ALA A 295 -1.12 8.02 -9.47
N LEU A 296 -0.90 8.89 -8.48
CA LEU A 296 -0.95 8.53 -7.06
C LEU A 296 -2.36 8.10 -6.62
N ALA A 297 -3.41 8.75 -7.11
CA ALA A 297 -4.79 8.36 -6.83
C ALA A 297 -5.11 6.99 -7.41
N ARG A 298 -4.78 6.75 -8.68
CA ARG A 298 -5.05 5.47 -9.35
C ARG A 298 -4.26 4.32 -8.71
N VAL A 299 -2.97 4.49 -8.43
CA VAL A 299 -2.17 3.46 -7.75
C VAL A 299 -2.71 3.19 -6.34
N GLY A 300 -3.01 4.25 -5.57
CA GLY A 300 -3.58 4.10 -4.23
C GLY A 300 -4.93 3.38 -4.22
N MET A 301 -5.83 3.70 -5.15
CA MET A 301 -7.12 3.02 -5.29
C MET A 301 -6.93 1.56 -5.74
N ALA A 302 -6.01 1.29 -6.67
CA ALA A 302 -5.75 -0.05 -7.18
C ALA A 302 -5.25 -0.99 -6.07
N VAL A 303 -4.28 -0.56 -5.27
CA VAL A 303 -3.77 -1.39 -4.18
C VAL A 303 -4.80 -1.59 -3.07
N ASN A 304 -5.67 -0.60 -2.81
CA ASN A 304 -6.78 -0.75 -1.86
C ASN A 304 -7.78 -1.81 -2.33
N ASP A 305 -8.28 -1.68 -3.56
CA ASP A 305 -9.28 -2.60 -4.11
C ASP A 305 -8.70 -4.03 -4.23
N ALA A 306 -7.41 -4.14 -4.57
CA ALA A 306 -6.68 -5.40 -4.58
C ALA A 306 -6.63 -6.06 -3.18
N PHE A 307 -6.40 -5.30 -2.11
CA PHE A 307 -6.44 -5.85 -0.75
C PHE A 307 -7.86 -6.25 -0.32
N ILE A 308 -8.89 -5.55 -0.76
CA ILE A 308 -10.28 -5.95 -0.49
C ILE A 308 -10.58 -7.28 -1.17
N ALA A 309 -10.28 -7.43 -2.47
CA ALA A 309 -10.46 -8.67 -3.20
C ALA A 309 -9.65 -9.82 -2.59
N CYS A 310 -8.36 -9.58 -2.33
CA CYS A 310 -7.46 -10.57 -1.73
C CYS A 310 -7.94 -11.05 -0.36
N TRP A 311 -8.39 -10.13 0.52
CA TRP A 311 -8.88 -10.50 1.85
C TRP A 311 -10.20 -11.24 1.82
N GLY A 312 -11.09 -10.93 0.84
CA GLY A 312 -12.30 -11.72 0.58
C GLY A 312 -11.97 -13.18 0.35
N ASP A 313 -11.05 -13.45 -0.57
CA ASP A 313 -10.60 -14.82 -0.88
C ASP A 313 -9.83 -15.46 0.28
N LYS A 314 -8.97 -14.71 1.00
CA LYS A 314 -8.23 -15.24 2.15
C LYS A 314 -9.15 -15.80 3.23
N ILE A 315 -10.24 -15.13 3.50
CA ILE A 315 -11.22 -15.59 4.51
C ILE A 315 -12.09 -16.71 3.95
N HIS A 316 -12.45 -16.65 2.66
CA HIS A 316 -13.24 -17.68 1.99
C HIS A 316 -12.49 -19.03 1.96
N TYR A 317 -11.27 -19.05 1.43
CA TYR A 317 -10.48 -20.29 1.31
C TYR A 317 -9.80 -20.69 2.61
N ASN A 318 -9.43 -19.75 3.44
CA ASN A 318 -8.79 -19.93 4.75
C ASN A 318 -7.62 -20.95 4.75
N ARG A 319 -6.73 -20.88 3.76
CA ARG A 319 -5.68 -21.88 3.50
C ARG A 319 -4.53 -21.81 4.48
N LEU A 320 -4.03 -22.98 4.87
CA LEU A 320 -2.82 -23.12 5.68
C LEU A 320 -1.58 -22.61 4.94
N ARG A 321 -0.59 -22.17 5.72
CA ARG A 321 0.72 -21.69 5.23
C ARG A 321 1.69 -22.83 4.92
N PRO A 322 2.69 -22.60 4.02
CA PRO A 322 3.75 -23.58 3.75
C PRO A 322 4.41 -24.12 5.01
N VAL A 323 4.72 -23.27 6.00
CA VAL A 323 5.35 -23.71 7.25
C VAL A 323 4.51 -24.74 8.00
N THR A 324 3.19 -24.58 8.02
CA THR A 324 2.29 -25.54 8.67
C THR A 324 2.27 -26.88 7.94
N TYR A 325 2.17 -26.85 6.60
CA TYR A 325 2.13 -28.07 5.79
C TYR A 325 3.47 -28.81 5.81
N ILE A 326 4.56 -28.09 5.50
CA ILE A 326 5.89 -28.70 5.37
C ILE A 326 6.33 -29.33 6.68
N LYS A 327 6.15 -28.65 7.82
CA LYS A 327 6.47 -29.23 9.13
C LYS A 327 5.67 -30.47 9.47
N ARG A 328 4.44 -30.55 9.02
CA ARG A 328 3.56 -31.68 9.30
C ARG A 328 3.83 -32.88 8.39
N VAL A 329 4.08 -32.65 7.10
CA VAL A 329 4.03 -33.68 6.06
C VAL A 329 5.41 -34.04 5.52
N ILE A 330 6.36 -33.08 5.46
CA ILE A 330 7.64 -33.23 4.75
C ILE A 330 8.83 -33.24 5.71
N ASP A 331 9.03 -32.16 6.47
CA ASP A 331 10.19 -31.98 7.35
C ASP A 331 9.80 -31.15 8.58
N LYS A 332 9.67 -31.80 9.72
CA LYS A 332 9.25 -31.17 10.99
C LYS A 332 10.18 -30.08 11.50
N THR A 333 11.40 -29.99 10.98
CA THR A 333 12.42 -29.02 11.39
C THR A 333 12.53 -27.83 10.44
N TRP A 334 11.78 -27.85 9.33
CA TRP A 334 11.86 -26.82 8.32
C TRP A 334 11.38 -25.43 8.82
N GLU A 335 12.07 -24.37 8.43
CA GLU A 335 11.70 -22.99 8.69
C GLU A 335 11.77 -22.17 7.40
N PRO A 336 10.82 -21.25 7.16
CA PRO A 336 10.87 -20.35 6.02
C PRO A 336 11.98 -19.29 6.20
N LEU A 337 12.45 -18.73 5.10
CA LEU A 337 13.42 -17.63 5.12
C LEU A 337 12.81 -16.33 5.70
N LEU A 338 11.56 -16.05 5.38
CA LEU A 338 10.83 -14.88 5.87
C LEU A 338 9.84 -15.25 6.98
N ILE A 339 9.54 -14.29 7.84
CA ILE A 339 8.51 -14.44 8.87
C ILE A 339 7.15 -14.65 8.19
N THR A 340 6.46 -15.73 8.58
CA THR A 340 5.13 -16.02 8.04
C THR A 340 4.11 -15.02 8.60
N PRO A 341 3.39 -14.28 7.73
CA PRO A 341 2.38 -13.33 8.16
C PRO A 341 1.19 -14.01 8.86
N PRO A 342 0.54 -13.32 9.85
CA PRO A 342 -0.51 -13.89 10.68
C PRO A 342 -1.89 -13.84 10.01
N PHE A 343 -2.04 -14.47 8.84
CA PHE A 343 -3.29 -14.63 8.09
C PHE A 343 -3.17 -15.74 7.04
N ALA A 344 -4.33 -16.17 6.51
CA ALA A 344 -4.43 -17.25 5.53
C ALA A 344 -3.52 -17.04 4.31
N GLU A 345 -3.09 -18.15 3.73
CA GLU A 345 -2.09 -18.16 2.67
C GLU A 345 -2.62 -17.60 1.37
N TYR A 346 -3.79 -18.08 0.89
CA TYR A 346 -4.28 -17.88 -0.48
C TYR A 346 -5.33 -16.78 -0.61
N PRO A 347 -5.23 -15.94 -1.66
CA PRO A 347 -4.08 -15.70 -2.54
C PRO A 347 -2.97 -14.87 -1.87
N SER A 348 -1.83 -14.66 -2.54
CA SER A 348 -0.73 -13.83 -2.04
C SER A 348 -1.08 -12.34 -2.10
N GLY A 349 -1.07 -11.67 -0.93
CA GLY A 349 -1.36 -10.23 -0.86
C GLY A 349 -0.35 -9.37 -1.62
N HIS A 350 0.95 -9.70 -1.55
CA HIS A 350 1.99 -9.04 -2.35
C HIS A 350 1.71 -9.17 -3.84
N SER A 351 1.33 -10.37 -4.30
CA SER A 351 1.06 -10.61 -5.72
C SER A 351 -0.17 -9.85 -6.19
N THR A 352 -1.27 -9.89 -5.42
CA THR A 352 -2.51 -9.23 -5.81
C THR A 352 -2.33 -7.71 -5.91
N GLN A 353 -1.75 -7.08 -4.91
CA GLN A 353 -1.52 -5.63 -4.97
C GLN A 353 -0.49 -5.23 -6.04
N SER A 354 0.56 -6.04 -6.25
CA SER A 354 1.58 -5.76 -7.27
C SER A 354 1.02 -5.90 -8.68
N GLY A 355 0.18 -6.90 -8.93
CA GLY A 355 -0.54 -7.04 -10.19
C GLY A 355 -1.42 -5.83 -10.49
N ALA A 356 -2.14 -5.31 -9.50
CA ALA A 356 -2.99 -4.14 -9.65
C ALA A 356 -2.18 -2.85 -9.89
N ALA A 357 -1.12 -2.63 -9.10
CA ALA A 357 -0.24 -1.48 -9.27
C ALA A 357 0.46 -1.49 -10.63
N ALA A 358 1.00 -2.63 -11.06
CA ALA A 358 1.67 -2.78 -12.34
C ALA A 358 0.72 -2.51 -13.53
N ALA A 359 -0.51 -3.03 -13.49
CA ALA A 359 -1.50 -2.78 -14.53
C ALA A 359 -1.82 -1.28 -14.66
N VAL A 360 -1.98 -0.57 -13.54
CA VAL A 360 -2.26 0.87 -13.52
C VAL A 360 -1.05 1.68 -14.00
N LEU A 361 0.14 1.38 -13.50
CA LEU A 361 1.36 2.10 -13.90
C LEU A 361 1.70 1.89 -15.38
N ALA A 362 1.51 0.67 -15.90
CA ALA A 362 1.68 0.39 -17.33
C ALA A 362 0.68 1.16 -18.20
N ALA A 363 -0.57 1.30 -17.75
CA ALA A 363 -1.56 2.10 -18.47
C ALA A 363 -1.23 3.60 -18.47
N ILE A 364 -0.57 4.12 -17.43
CA ILE A 364 -0.18 5.54 -17.31
C ILE A 364 1.12 5.82 -18.06
N PHE A 365 2.16 5.02 -17.87
CA PHE A 365 3.51 5.30 -18.36
C PHE A 365 3.91 4.47 -19.60
N GLY A 366 3.16 3.42 -19.91
CA GLY A 366 3.43 2.51 -21.04
C GLY A 366 3.89 1.12 -20.59
N GLU A 367 3.59 0.12 -21.44
CA GLU A 367 3.86 -1.30 -21.15
C GLU A 367 5.36 -1.63 -21.02
N ASN A 368 6.22 -0.92 -21.76
CA ASN A 368 7.67 -1.15 -21.80
C ASN A 368 8.42 -0.01 -21.08
N PHE A 369 7.89 0.47 -19.97
CA PHE A 369 8.48 1.57 -19.23
C PHE A 369 9.53 1.05 -18.24
N ALA A 370 10.81 1.30 -18.54
CA ALA A 370 11.92 0.91 -17.69
C ALA A 370 12.13 1.92 -16.55
N PHE A 371 12.45 1.40 -15.35
CA PHE A 371 12.69 2.22 -14.18
C PHE A 371 13.68 1.55 -13.22
N ASP A 372 14.25 2.35 -12.33
CA ASP A 372 15.02 1.87 -11.20
C ASP A 372 14.19 2.01 -9.94
N ASP A 373 14.16 0.98 -9.12
CA ASP A 373 13.50 0.97 -7.81
C ASP A 373 14.54 1.17 -6.71
N ALA A 374 14.54 2.35 -6.14
CA ALA A 374 15.44 2.76 -5.06
C ALA A 374 14.72 2.84 -3.69
N THR A 375 13.60 2.14 -3.52
CA THR A 375 12.77 2.22 -2.30
C THR A 375 13.57 1.94 -1.02
N HIS A 376 14.55 1.06 -1.08
CA HIS A 376 15.41 0.68 0.06
C HIS A 376 16.83 1.25 -0.01
N ALA A 377 17.06 2.27 -0.82
CA ALA A 377 18.41 2.87 -0.96
C ALA A 377 18.92 3.46 0.37
N ASP A 378 18.03 4.07 1.15
CA ASP A 378 18.36 4.63 2.47
C ASP A 378 18.66 3.53 3.52
N ASP A 379 18.23 2.29 3.27
CA ASP A 379 18.56 1.10 4.06
C ASP A 379 19.88 0.45 3.61
N GLY A 380 20.57 1.05 2.63
CA GLY A 380 21.84 0.55 2.09
C GLY A 380 21.67 -0.58 1.06
N ILE A 381 20.46 -0.86 0.60
CA ILE A 381 20.17 -1.81 -0.46
C ILE A 381 20.28 -1.09 -1.82
N LYS A 382 21.01 -1.70 -2.75
CA LYS A 382 21.19 -1.10 -4.09
C LYS A 382 19.86 -1.08 -4.84
N PRO A 383 19.59 -0.01 -5.60
CA PRO A 383 18.45 0.02 -6.50
C PRO A 383 18.43 -1.17 -7.47
N LEU A 384 17.24 -1.68 -7.74
CA LEU A 384 17.00 -2.72 -8.74
C LEU A 384 16.45 -2.10 -10.01
N HIS A 385 16.95 -2.57 -11.17
CA HIS A 385 16.48 -2.13 -12.47
C HIS A 385 15.42 -3.08 -13.02
N PHE A 386 14.29 -2.55 -13.47
CA PHE A 386 13.21 -3.30 -14.11
C PHE A 386 12.95 -2.78 -15.52
N SER A 387 12.72 -3.70 -16.47
CA SER A 387 12.37 -3.38 -17.86
C SER A 387 10.95 -2.81 -18.00
N ASP A 388 10.09 -3.19 -17.07
CA ASP A 388 8.66 -2.86 -17.05
C ASP A 388 8.04 -3.18 -15.68
N PHE A 389 6.80 -2.73 -15.46
CA PHE A 389 6.09 -2.91 -14.19
C PHE A 389 5.64 -4.36 -13.96
N GLN A 390 5.34 -5.11 -15.02
CA GLN A 390 4.94 -6.51 -14.93
C GLN A 390 6.09 -7.38 -14.46
N THR A 391 7.31 -7.12 -14.94
CA THR A 391 8.54 -7.79 -14.47
C THR A 391 8.76 -7.55 -12.99
N ALA A 392 8.60 -6.31 -12.52
CA ALA A 392 8.70 -5.99 -11.09
C ALA A 392 7.63 -6.70 -10.25
N ALA A 393 6.37 -6.72 -10.72
CA ALA A 393 5.28 -7.42 -10.04
C ALA A 393 5.50 -8.93 -10.00
N ALA A 394 6.02 -9.52 -11.08
CA ALA A 394 6.36 -10.95 -11.13
C ALA A 394 7.49 -11.30 -10.15
N GLU A 395 8.51 -10.44 -10.03
CA GLU A 395 9.58 -10.63 -9.05
C GLU A 395 9.07 -10.48 -7.61
N ALA A 396 8.21 -9.48 -7.34
CA ALA A 396 7.55 -9.32 -6.05
C ALA A 396 6.73 -10.57 -5.66
N ALA A 397 6.02 -11.18 -6.60
CA ALA A 397 5.29 -12.42 -6.40
C ALA A 397 6.22 -13.61 -6.14
N LEU A 398 7.27 -13.78 -6.96
CA LEU A 398 8.24 -14.86 -6.84
C LEU A 398 9.04 -14.77 -5.54
N SER A 399 9.31 -13.56 -5.06
CA SER A 399 9.98 -13.31 -3.77
C SER A 399 9.31 -14.02 -2.60
N ARG A 400 8.00 -14.23 -2.67
CA ARG A 400 7.21 -14.88 -1.60
C ARG A 400 7.43 -16.40 -1.58
N LEU A 401 7.68 -17.00 -2.75
CA LEU A 401 8.08 -18.40 -2.87
C LEU A 401 9.50 -18.58 -2.33
N TYR A 402 10.44 -17.71 -2.68
CA TYR A 402 11.79 -17.68 -2.12
C TYR A 402 11.78 -17.47 -0.60
N GLY A 403 10.86 -16.61 -0.12
CA GLY A 403 10.63 -16.38 1.29
C GLY A 403 10.08 -17.60 2.05
N GLY A 404 9.54 -18.60 1.34
CA GLY A 404 8.97 -19.81 1.93
C GLY A 404 7.60 -19.61 2.56
N ILE A 405 6.86 -18.56 2.20
CA ILE A 405 5.61 -18.17 2.86
C ILE A 405 4.35 -18.25 1.98
N HIS A 406 4.54 -18.53 0.69
CA HIS A 406 3.46 -18.76 -0.27
C HIS A 406 3.76 -19.90 -1.23
N PHE A 407 2.71 -20.64 -1.63
CA PHE A 407 2.74 -21.60 -2.72
C PHE A 407 2.68 -20.89 -4.07
N ARG A 408 3.11 -21.56 -5.14
CA ARG A 408 3.12 -20.99 -6.50
C ARG A 408 1.74 -20.51 -6.95
N ALA A 409 0.71 -21.31 -6.78
CA ALA A 409 -0.66 -20.94 -7.16
C ALA A 409 -1.14 -19.65 -6.49
N ALA A 410 -0.78 -19.40 -5.22
CA ALA A 410 -1.16 -18.16 -4.55
C ALA A 410 -0.48 -16.93 -5.17
N ASN A 411 0.76 -17.08 -5.65
CA ASN A 411 1.49 -16.00 -6.29
C ASN A 411 0.93 -15.71 -7.69
N GLU A 412 0.76 -16.73 -8.51
CA GLU A 412 0.30 -16.58 -9.90
C GLU A 412 -1.16 -16.12 -9.97
N ASN A 413 -2.05 -16.75 -9.20
CA ASN A 413 -3.46 -16.36 -9.14
C ASN A 413 -3.66 -14.98 -8.48
N GLY A 414 -2.80 -14.62 -7.52
CA GLY A 414 -2.79 -13.29 -6.93
C GLY A 414 -2.42 -12.21 -7.96
N LEU A 415 -1.37 -12.41 -8.76
CA LEU A 415 -1.02 -11.47 -9.84
C LEU A 415 -2.17 -11.29 -10.83
N ARG A 416 -2.81 -12.39 -11.25
CA ARG A 416 -3.95 -12.34 -12.17
C ARG A 416 -5.12 -11.58 -11.56
N GLN A 417 -5.50 -11.89 -10.30
CA GLN A 417 -6.56 -11.19 -9.58
C GLN A 417 -6.27 -9.69 -9.49
N GLY A 418 -5.02 -9.32 -9.16
CA GLY A 418 -4.61 -7.93 -9.08
C GLY A 418 -4.69 -7.21 -10.42
N ALA A 419 -4.20 -7.83 -11.48
CA ALA A 419 -4.28 -7.26 -12.83
C ALA A 419 -5.75 -7.02 -13.25
N GLU A 420 -6.66 -7.94 -12.93
CA GLU A 420 -8.10 -7.78 -13.16
C GLU A 420 -8.67 -6.60 -12.36
N VAL A 421 -8.33 -6.45 -11.08
CA VAL A 421 -8.70 -5.28 -10.27
C VAL A 421 -8.17 -4.00 -10.92
N GLY A 422 -6.94 -3.99 -11.41
CA GLY A 422 -6.33 -2.85 -12.11
C GLY A 422 -7.14 -2.37 -13.30
N THR A 423 -7.85 -3.27 -14.00
CA THR A 423 -8.67 -2.88 -15.17
C THR A 423 -9.81 -1.93 -14.83
N PHE A 424 -10.42 -2.04 -13.65
CA PHE A 424 -11.46 -1.13 -13.20
C PHE A 424 -10.91 0.28 -12.92
N ILE A 425 -9.69 0.34 -12.41
CA ILE A 425 -9.04 1.63 -12.15
C ILE A 425 -8.58 2.29 -13.47
N THR A 426 -8.04 1.51 -14.41
CA THR A 426 -7.60 2.06 -15.70
C THR A 426 -8.76 2.53 -16.58
N ALA A 427 -9.96 1.99 -16.37
CA ALA A 427 -11.18 2.41 -17.05
C ALA A 427 -11.73 3.78 -16.59
N LEU A 428 -11.26 4.30 -15.44
CA LEU A 428 -11.68 5.60 -14.92
C LEU A 428 -11.24 6.73 -15.87
N LYS A 429 -12.13 7.66 -16.13
CA LYS A 429 -11.85 8.84 -16.93
C LYS A 429 -11.41 9.98 -15.99
N THR A 430 -10.17 10.41 -16.13
CA THR A 430 -9.56 11.45 -15.29
C THR A 430 -8.99 12.60 -16.12
N LEU A 431 -7.93 12.36 -16.85
CA LEU A 431 -7.29 13.33 -17.73
C LEU A 431 -7.99 13.35 -19.10
N ALA A 432 -8.02 14.51 -19.74
CA ALA A 432 -8.70 14.71 -21.04
C ALA A 432 -7.87 14.12 -22.20
#